data_120079a20744f9d18f2ccba106f67400
#
_entry.id   120079a20744f9d18f2ccba106f67400
#
_cell.length_a   1.000
_cell.length_b   1.000
_cell.length_c   1.000
_cell.angle_alpha   90.00
_cell.angle_beta   90.00
_cell.angle_gamma   90.00
#
_symmetry.space_group_name_H-M   'P 1'
#
loop_
_entity.id
_entity.type
_entity.pdbx_description
1 polymer ?
#
loop_
_entity_poly.entity_id
_entity_poly.type
_entity_poly.pdbx_seq_one_letter_code
_entity_poly.pdbx_strand_id
1 'polypeptide(L)'
;MTKKALAFPAILVAALFCGVTLAQDPVVDIDPRLHPNLVQAQRSVVEANRFIAEAQKDNHYDMKGHAEKARALLVEVNRELKLAAEAANAARR
;
A
#
# COMPACT_ATOMS: atom_id res chain seq x y z
N MET A 1 -20.25 -26.71 19.92
CA MET A 1 -19.79 -26.57 20.27
C MET A 1 -18.61 -26.23 19.94
N THR A 2 -18.05 -26.17 19.93
CA THR A 2 -16.93 -26.04 19.76
C THR A 2 -16.55 -25.37 18.63
N LYS A 3 -16.83 -25.54 17.76
CA LYS A 3 -16.54 -25.04 16.74
C LYS A 3 -16.41 -23.71 16.61
N LYS A 4 -17.06 -23.11 17.05
CA LYS A 4 -17.05 -21.84 17.03
C LYS A 4 -15.79 -21.21 17.09
N ALA A 5 -14.99 -21.56 17.73
CA ALA A 5 -13.74 -20.90 17.93
C ALA A 5 -12.96 -20.69 16.67
N LEU A 6 -13.27 -21.42 15.71
CA LEU A 6 -12.50 -21.36 14.53
C LEU A 6 -12.50 -20.02 13.86
N ALA A 7 -13.50 -19.28 14.02
CA ALA A 7 -13.59 -18.03 13.32
C ALA A 7 -12.65 -16.98 13.85
N PHE A 8 -12.31 -17.09 15.09
CA PHE A 8 -11.46 -16.10 15.67
C PHE A 8 -10.15 -15.83 14.99
N PRO A 9 -9.38 -16.81 14.69
CA PRO A 9 -8.06 -16.55 14.13
C PRO A 9 -8.10 -15.72 12.88
N ALA A 10 -9.05 -15.95 12.08
CA ALA A 10 -9.14 -15.23 10.86
C ALA A 10 -9.36 -13.76 11.10
N ILE A 11 -10.16 -13.46 12.06
CA ILE A 11 -10.46 -12.08 12.35
C ILE A 11 -9.27 -11.36 12.89
N LEU A 12 -8.52 -12.01 13.72
CA LEU A 12 -7.36 -11.40 14.29
C LEU A 12 -6.33 -11.04 13.25
N VAL A 13 -6.15 -11.90 12.31
CA VAL A 13 -5.18 -11.67 11.28
C VAL A 13 -5.52 -10.44 10.49
N ALA A 14 -6.76 -10.26 10.20
CA ALA A 14 -7.17 -9.10 9.44
C ALA A 14 -6.87 -7.82 10.20
N ALA A 15 -7.11 -7.83 11.45
CA ALA A 15 -6.88 -6.65 12.24
C ALA A 15 -5.40 -6.26 12.27
N LEU A 16 -4.55 -7.22 12.45
CA LEU A 16 -3.14 -6.95 12.48
C LEU A 16 -2.66 -6.40 11.18
N PHE A 17 -3.15 -6.96 10.13
CA PHE A 17 -2.74 -6.54 8.84
C PHE A 17 -3.07 -5.07 8.60
N CYS A 18 -4.22 -4.63 8.97
CA CYS A 18 -4.59 -3.25 8.80
C CYS A 18 -3.69 -2.33 9.59
N GLY A 19 -3.36 -2.71 10.79
CA GLY A 19 -2.53 -1.88 11.61
C GLY A 19 -1.15 -1.67 11.03
N VAL A 20 -0.60 -2.71 10.48
CA VAL A 20 0.72 -2.62 9.89
C VAL A 20 0.72 -1.71 8.68
N THR A 21 -0.30 -1.83 7.87
CA THR A 21 -0.36 -1.06 6.66
C THR A 21 -0.38 0.44 6.89
N LEU A 22 -1.05 0.86 7.91
CA LEU A 22 -1.19 2.28 8.17
C LEU A 22 0.09 2.96 8.61
N ALA A 23 1.09 2.21 8.98
CA ALA A 23 2.30 2.78 9.50
C ALA A 23 3.27 3.28 8.46
N GLN A 24 3.05 2.98 7.22
CA GLN A 24 4.03 3.32 6.20
C GLN A 24 3.46 4.07 5.02
N ASP A 25 4.23 5.03 4.52
CA ASP A 25 3.88 5.72 3.29
C ASP A 25 4.65 5.11 2.14
N PRO A 26 4.11 5.17 0.95
CA PRO A 26 4.85 4.68 -0.21
C PRO A 26 6.04 5.57 -0.51
N VAL A 27 7.11 4.98 -1.00
CA VAL A 27 8.32 5.70 -1.35
C VAL A 27 8.80 5.27 -2.74
N VAL A 28 9.71 6.02 -3.31
CA VAL A 28 10.30 5.65 -4.59
C VAL A 28 11.59 4.89 -4.28
N ASP A 29 11.60 3.60 -4.57
CA ASP A 29 12.75 2.76 -4.25
C ASP A 29 13.14 1.80 -5.37
N ILE A 30 12.85 2.17 -6.61
CA ILE A 30 13.25 1.41 -7.78
C ILE A 30 14.33 2.18 -8.52
N ASP A 31 15.28 1.47 -9.09
CA ASP A 31 16.38 2.09 -9.80
C ASP A 31 15.90 2.70 -11.12
N PRO A 32 15.97 4.02 -11.26
CA PRO A 32 15.47 4.66 -12.48
C PRO A 32 16.27 4.35 -13.73
N ARG A 33 17.51 3.91 -13.57
CA ARG A 33 18.30 3.58 -14.73
C ARG A 33 17.85 2.28 -15.37
N LEU A 34 17.33 1.37 -14.55
CA LEU A 34 16.88 0.08 -15.04
C LEU A 34 15.41 0.06 -15.39
N HIS A 35 14.61 0.79 -14.65
CA HIS A 35 13.16 0.71 -14.79
C HIS A 35 12.52 2.09 -14.72
N PRO A 36 12.78 2.95 -15.73
CA PRO A 36 12.27 4.32 -15.65
C PRO A 36 10.75 4.42 -15.59
N ASN A 37 10.05 3.53 -16.26
CA ASN A 37 8.59 3.60 -16.23
C ASN A 37 8.01 3.12 -14.91
N LEU A 38 8.64 2.12 -14.29
CA LEU A 38 8.19 1.68 -12.97
C LEU A 38 8.46 2.75 -11.92
N VAL A 39 9.55 3.48 -12.08
CA VAL A 39 9.84 4.59 -11.19
C VAL A 39 8.79 5.68 -11.34
N GLN A 40 8.38 5.97 -12.57
CA GLN A 40 7.34 6.97 -12.77
C GLN A 40 6.03 6.52 -12.13
N ALA A 41 5.74 5.23 -12.21
CA ALA A 41 4.54 4.70 -11.54
C ALA A 41 4.65 4.90 -10.02
N GLN A 42 5.81 4.64 -9.44
CA GLN A 42 5.97 4.87 -8.01
C GLN A 42 5.82 6.34 -7.65
N ARG A 43 6.34 7.24 -8.48
CA ARG A 43 6.19 8.66 -8.22
C ARG A 43 4.73 9.06 -8.23
N SER A 44 3.96 8.49 -9.13
CA SER A 44 2.52 8.76 -9.18
C SER A 44 1.83 8.26 -7.92
N VAL A 45 2.24 7.11 -7.43
CA VAL A 45 1.67 6.56 -6.20
C VAL A 45 1.97 7.47 -5.02
N VAL A 46 3.23 7.93 -4.90
CA VAL A 46 3.62 8.82 -3.82
C VAL A 46 2.81 10.11 -3.88
N GLU A 47 2.66 10.65 -5.08
CA GLU A 47 1.92 11.90 -5.26
C GLU A 47 0.45 11.71 -4.91
N ALA A 48 -0.15 10.60 -5.36
CA ALA A 48 -1.55 10.33 -5.03
C ALA A 48 -1.74 10.22 -3.53
N ASN A 49 -0.80 9.56 -2.85
CA ASN A 49 -0.89 9.42 -1.41
C ASN A 49 -0.85 10.78 -0.72
N ARG A 50 -0.01 11.68 -1.22
CA ARG A 50 0.08 13.01 -0.66
C ARG A 50 -1.22 13.77 -0.82
N PHE A 51 -1.83 13.69 -2.00
CA PHE A 51 -3.09 14.39 -2.22
C PHE A 51 -4.21 13.84 -1.35
N ILE A 52 -4.23 12.52 -1.14
CA ILE A 52 -5.26 11.95 -0.29
C ILE A 52 -5.07 12.43 1.14
N ALA A 53 -3.83 12.51 1.61
CA ALA A 53 -3.56 13.01 2.95
C ALA A 53 -4.02 14.45 3.09
N GLU A 54 -3.83 15.27 2.04
CA GLU A 54 -4.31 16.64 2.09
C GLU A 54 -5.83 16.70 2.13
N ALA A 55 -6.48 15.81 1.36
CA ALA A 55 -7.93 15.76 1.38
C ALA A 55 -8.46 15.40 2.76
N GLN A 56 -7.75 14.52 3.46
CA GLN A 56 -8.16 14.16 4.82
C GLN A 56 -8.09 15.37 5.74
N LYS A 57 -7.07 16.20 5.58
CA LYS A 57 -6.95 17.40 6.37
C LYS A 57 -8.06 18.39 6.03
N ASP A 58 -8.35 18.54 4.75
CA ASP A 58 -9.36 19.48 4.32
C ASP A 58 -10.74 19.14 4.86
N ASN A 59 -11.03 17.88 4.97
CA ASN A 59 -12.36 17.45 5.38
C ASN A 59 -12.53 17.27 6.88
N HIS A 60 -11.44 17.30 7.62
CA HIS A 60 -11.48 17.22 9.08
C HIS A 60 -12.16 15.97 9.62
N TYR A 61 -12.26 14.93 8.82
CA TYR A 61 -12.81 13.67 9.30
C TYR A 61 -12.42 12.57 8.34
N ASP A 62 -12.74 11.37 8.70
CA ASP A 62 -12.18 10.22 8.02
C ASP A 62 -12.88 9.78 6.74
N MET A 63 -13.88 10.53 6.31
CA MET A 63 -14.60 10.19 5.09
C MET A 63 -15.00 8.70 5.08
N LYS A 64 -15.52 8.25 6.22
CA LYS A 64 -15.97 6.87 6.43
C LYS A 64 -14.85 5.86 6.24
N GLY A 65 -13.64 6.29 6.45
CA GLY A 65 -12.49 5.40 6.34
C GLY A 65 -12.04 5.11 4.93
N HIS A 66 -12.72 5.67 3.93
CA HIS A 66 -12.37 5.36 2.55
C HIS A 66 -11.06 5.99 2.12
N ALA A 67 -10.75 7.18 2.61
CA ALA A 67 -9.48 7.82 2.25
C ALA A 67 -8.31 7.05 2.83
N GLU A 68 -8.45 6.59 4.06
CA GLU A 68 -7.38 5.83 4.68
C GLU A 68 -7.19 4.49 3.98
N LYS A 69 -8.30 3.88 3.56
CA LYS A 69 -8.21 2.64 2.83
C LYS A 69 -7.53 2.85 1.49
N ALA A 70 -7.81 3.97 0.83
CA ALA A 70 -7.16 4.28 -0.44
C ALA A 70 -5.65 4.40 -0.25
N ARG A 71 -5.23 5.05 0.84
CA ARG A 71 -3.80 5.17 1.10
C ARG A 71 -3.17 3.82 1.36
N ALA A 72 -3.86 2.95 2.08
CA ALA A 72 -3.36 1.61 2.33
C ALA A 72 -3.19 0.83 1.02
N LEU A 73 -4.15 0.99 0.10
CA LEU A 73 -4.05 0.33 -1.18
C LEU A 73 -2.87 0.86 -1.99
N LEU A 74 -2.57 2.14 -1.88
CA LEU A 74 -1.42 2.70 -2.58
C LEU A 74 -0.10 2.11 -2.06
N VAL A 75 -0.03 1.82 -0.78
CA VAL A 75 1.15 1.17 -0.22
C VAL A 75 1.32 -0.21 -0.88
N GLU A 76 0.21 -0.94 -1.03
CA GLU A 76 0.27 -2.25 -1.67
C GLU A 76 0.65 -2.15 -3.14
N VAL A 77 0.11 -1.16 -3.84
CA VAL A 77 0.48 -0.96 -5.23
C VAL A 77 1.98 -0.72 -5.34
N ASN A 78 2.49 0.12 -4.46
CA ASN A 78 3.90 0.45 -4.50
C ASN A 78 4.79 -0.78 -4.27
N ARG A 79 4.36 -1.63 -3.36
CA ARG A 79 5.10 -2.84 -3.09
C ARG A 79 5.11 -3.76 -4.30
N GLU A 80 3.98 -3.87 -4.99
CA GLU A 80 3.93 -4.69 -6.19
C GLU A 80 4.80 -4.13 -7.30
N LEU A 81 4.91 -2.81 -7.41
CA LEU A 81 5.79 -2.20 -8.39
C LEU A 81 7.24 -2.57 -8.11
N LYS A 82 7.63 -2.57 -6.84
CA LYS A 82 8.97 -2.98 -6.49
C LYS A 82 9.23 -4.44 -6.83
N LEU A 83 8.26 -5.30 -6.55
CA LEU A 83 8.38 -6.71 -6.87
C LEU A 83 8.45 -6.92 -8.39
N ALA A 84 7.73 -6.10 -9.14
CA ALA A 84 7.80 -6.19 -10.60
C ALA A 84 9.21 -5.86 -11.09
N ALA A 85 9.82 -4.85 -10.50
CA ALA A 85 11.19 -4.49 -10.88
C ALA A 85 12.16 -5.62 -10.54
N GLU A 86 11.98 -6.23 -9.39
CA GLU A 86 12.85 -7.33 -9.00
C GLU A 86 12.68 -8.54 -9.90
N ALA A 87 11.44 -8.81 -10.28
CA ALA A 87 11.19 -9.92 -11.20
C ALA A 87 11.81 -9.66 -12.57
N ALA A 88 11.73 -8.41 -13.04
CA ALA A 88 12.34 -8.05 -14.31
C ALA A 88 13.85 -8.18 -14.23
N ASN A 89 14.45 -7.80 -13.11
CA ASN A 89 15.88 -7.95 -12.93
C ASN A 89 16.29 -9.42 -12.96
N ALA A 90 15.53 -10.26 -12.31
CA ALA A 90 15.83 -11.69 -12.30
C ALA A 90 15.72 -12.28 -13.70
N ALA A 91 14.76 -11.84 -14.47
CA ALA A 91 14.58 -12.36 -15.81
C ALA A 91 15.72 -11.98 -16.77
N ARG A 92 16.44 -10.92 -16.46
CA ARG A 92 17.54 -10.51 -17.31
C ARG A 92 18.80 -11.30 -17.12
N ARG A 93 18.91 -12.03 -16.03
CA ARG A 93 20.10 -12.82 -15.79
C ARG A 93 20.10 -14.12 -16.57
#